data_0df34094beae4b652ea2144b5571e24b
#
_entry.id   0df34094beae4b652ea2144b5571e24b
#
_cell.length_a   1.000
_cell.length_b   1.000
_cell.length_c   1.000
_cell.angle_alpha   90.00
_cell.angle_beta   90.00
_cell.angle_gamma   90.00
#
_symmetry.space_group_name_H-M   'P 1'
#
loop_
_entity.id
_entity.type
_entity.pdbx_description
1 polymer ?
#
loop_
_entity_poly.entity_id
_entity_poly.type
_entity_poly.pdbx_seq_one_letter_code
_entity_poly.pdbx_strand_id
1 'polypeptide(L)'
;TDNLTITPAPGMNSEQSQDIQLSALKLADEIGLIGAVELLVDANDYKKLIDVNWLAPNSGYWSQIGSKTNFYEQNLRAVLDLPLGSTEINSQFTLTGRLSTDPTSDDYRPYLHLMARNPELKFNQVSKEVGITGDNLEELLTEVIHTQQYYSGEINE
;
A
#
# COMPACT_ATOMS: atom_id res chain seq x y z
N THR A 1 -8.12 3.69 -11.96
CA THR A 1 -8.96 4.12 -10.81
C THR A 1 -8.03 4.35 -9.64
N ASP A 2 -7.94 5.61 -9.21
CA ASP A 2 -6.96 6.13 -8.24
C ASP A 2 -7.16 5.63 -6.78
N ASN A 3 -7.92 4.58 -6.58
CA ASN A 3 -8.37 4.13 -5.27
C ASN A 3 -7.87 2.73 -4.85
N LEU A 4 -7.03 2.10 -5.65
CA LEU A 4 -6.55 0.74 -5.38
C LEU A 4 -5.03 0.66 -5.58
N THR A 5 -4.34 0.07 -4.61
CA THR A 5 -2.90 -0.23 -4.71
C THR A 5 -2.68 -1.74 -4.64
N ILE A 6 -1.90 -2.28 -5.55
CA ILE A 6 -1.54 -3.71 -5.61
C ILE A 6 -0.03 -3.84 -5.49
N THR A 7 0.43 -4.59 -4.51
CA THR A 7 1.86 -4.83 -4.28
C THR A 7 2.13 -6.34 -4.21
N PRO A 8 3.10 -6.86 -4.99
CA PRO A 8 3.87 -6.19 -6.05
C PRO A 8 3.02 -5.82 -7.25
N ALA A 9 3.50 -4.89 -8.09
CA ALA A 9 2.78 -4.42 -9.27
C ALA A 9 2.53 -5.57 -10.26
N PRO A 10 1.27 -5.84 -10.66
CA PRO A 10 0.96 -6.89 -11.62
C PRO A 10 1.61 -6.62 -12.98
N GLY A 11 2.12 -7.68 -13.61
CA GLY A 11 2.74 -7.59 -14.94
C GLY A 11 4.16 -7.03 -14.99
N MET A 12 4.71 -6.59 -13.87
CA MET A 12 6.12 -6.19 -13.79
C MET A 12 7.01 -7.43 -13.71
N ASN A 13 7.96 -7.55 -14.62
CA ASN A 13 8.95 -8.63 -14.57
C ASN A 13 10.14 -8.28 -13.65
N SER A 14 10.97 -9.29 -13.35
CA SER A 14 12.09 -9.14 -12.42
C SER A 14 13.15 -8.14 -12.90
N GLU A 15 13.39 -8.05 -14.21
CA GLU A 15 14.37 -7.11 -14.79
C GLU A 15 13.90 -5.67 -14.62
N GLN A 16 12.64 -5.39 -14.94
CA GLN A 16 12.03 -4.08 -14.74
C GLN A 16 12.05 -3.64 -13.26
N SER A 17 11.71 -4.56 -12.37
CA SER A 17 11.76 -4.32 -10.93
C SER A 17 13.17 -3.98 -10.45
N GLN A 18 14.18 -4.72 -10.91
CA GLN A 18 15.58 -4.45 -10.57
C GLN A 18 16.07 -3.10 -11.12
N ASP A 19 15.72 -2.77 -12.35
CA ASP A 19 16.08 -1.49 -12.97
C ASP A 19 15.52 -0.29 -12.19
N ILE A 20 14.25 -0.38 -11.76
CA ILE A 20 13.60 0.65 -10.93
C ILE A 20 14.30 0.77 -9.58
N GLN A 21 14.56 -0.35 -8.90
CA GLN A 21 15.24 -0.36 -7.61
C GLN A 21 16.65 0.23 -7.70
N LEU A 22 17.43 -0.13 -8.71
CA LEU A 22 18.76 0.41 -8.94
C LEU A 22 18.72 1.92 -9.23
N SER A 23 17.73 2.38 -9.98
CA SER A 23 17.54 3.80 -10.26
C SER A 23 17.17 4.58 -9.00
N ALA A 24 16.30 4.02 -8.16
CA ALA A 24 15.94 4.60 -6.87
C ALA A 24 17.14 4.69 -5.92
N LEU A 25 17.96 3.64 -5.83
CA LEU A 25 19.16 3.62 -5.00
C LEU A 25 20.21 4.64 -5.48
N LYS A 26 20.42 4.75 -6.79
CA LYS A 26 21.34 5.77 -7.35
C LYS A 26 20.87 7.18 -7.04
N LEU A 27 19.59 7.47 -7.21
CA LEU A 27 19.02 8.77 -6.86
C LEU A 27 19.20 9.07 -5.38
N ALA A 28 18.91 8.11 -4.50
CA ALA A 28 19.07 8.24 -3.06
C ALA A 28 20.53 8.57 -2.67
N ASP A 29 21.48 7.89 -3.28
CA ASP A 29 22.93 8.12 -3.06
C ASP A 29 23.35 9.51 -3.53
N GLU A 30 22.98 9.90 -4.77
CA GLU A 30 23.35 11.19 -5.35
C GLU A 30 22.81 12.39 -4.57
N ILE A 31 21.64 12.27 -3.96
CA ILE A 31 21.04 13.36 -3.15
C ILE A 31 21.37 13.26 -1.66
N GLY A 32 22.10 12.22 -1.24
CA GLY A 32 22.40 11.97 0.17
C GLY A 32 21.16 11.75 1.02
N LEU A 33 20.20 10.95 0.50
CA LEU A 33 18.92 10.71 1.17
C LEU A 33 19.10 10.03 2.53
N ILE A 34 18.55 10.65 3.56
CA ILE A 34 18.34 10.04 4.87
C ILE A 34 16.84 9.97 5.12
N GLY A 35 16.28 8.75 5.13
CA GLY A 35 14.86 8.54 5.29
C GLY A 35 14.27 7.66 4.18
N ALA A 36 12.98 7.81 3.94
CA ALA A 36 12.26 7.08 2.91
C ALA A 36 11.66 8.04 1.88
N VAL A 37 11.65 7.61 0.64
CA VAL A 37 11.12 8.36 -0.51
C VAL A 37 10.27 7.43 -1.36
N GLU A 38 9.22 7.96 -1.94
CA GLU A 38 8.43 7.31 -2.97
C GLU A 38 8.76 7.91 -4.33
N LEU A 39 9.02 7.05 -5.30
CA LEU A 39 9.17 7.42 -6.72
C LEU A 39 7.94 6.94 -7.50
N LEU A 40 7.22 7.88 -8.09
CA LEU A 40 6.11 7.56 -8.98
C LEU A 40 6.63 7.51 -10.41
N VAL A 41 6.49 6.34 -11.05
CA VAL A 41 6.92 6.12 -12.44
C VAL A 41 5.74 5.84 -13.35
N ASP A 42 5.91 6.07 -14.65
CA ASP A 42 4.87 5.81 -15.65
C ASP A 42 4.68 4.29 -15.83
N ALA A 43 3.44 3.83 -15.83
CA ALA A 43 3.12 2.40 -15.98
C ALA A 43 3.50 1.85 -17.37
N ASN A 44 3.53 2.71 -18.41
CA ASN A 44 3.89 2.33 -19.77
C ASN A 44 5.40 2.51 -20.06
N ASP A 45 6.06 3.35 -19.27
CA ASP A 45 7.50 3.62 -19.39
C ASP A 45 8.10 3.80 -17.98
N TYR A 46 8.43 2.70 -17.34
CA TYR A 46 8.96 2.67 -15.97
C TYR A 46 10.29 3.45 -15.78
N LYS A 47 10.92 3.88 -16.86
CA LYS A 47 12.11 4.76 -16.82
C LYS A 47 11.74 6.24 -16.72
N LYS A 48 10.47 6.56 -16.91
CA LYS A 48 9.97 7.92 -16.81
C LYS A 48 9.46 8.17 -15.38
N LEU A 49 10.21 8.98 -14.64
CA LEU A 49 9.80 9.48 -13.35
C LEU A 49 8.69 10.53 -13.53
N ILE A 50 7.58 10.35 -12.82
CA ILE A 50 6.44 11.29 -12.81
C ILE A 50 6.56 12.22 -11.60
N ASP A 51 6.85 11.67 -10.41
CA ASP A 51 6.86 12.43 -9.17
C ASP A 51 7.78 11.80 -8.12
N VAL A 52 8.16 12.61 -7.12
CA VAL A 52 8.98 12.21 -5.97
C VAL A 52 8.34 12.73 -4.69
N ASN A 53 7.92 11.84 -3.82
CA ASN A 53 7.30 12.19 -2.54
C ASN A 53 8.27 11.94 -1.37
N TRP A 54 8.60 13.02 -0.65
CA TRP A 54 9.63 13.03 0.39
C TRP A 54 9.15 12.64 1.79
N LEU A 55 7.88 12.69 2.06
CA LEU A 55 7.30 12.34 3.35
C LEU A 55 6.52 11.03 3.21
N ALA A 56 6.25 10.37 4.33
CA ALA A 56 5.51 9.12 4.39
C ALA A 56 4.18 9.24 3.60
N PRO A 57 4.12 8.77 2.35
CA PRO A 57 2.94 8.92 1.52
C PRO A 57 1.86 7.95 1.97
N ASN A 58 0.60 8.30 1.69
CA ASN A 58 -0.52 7.38 1.95
C ASN A 58 -0.36 6.04 1.23
N SER A 59 0.30 6.04 0.06
CA SER A 59 0.66 4.82 -0.69
C SER A 59 1.53 3.84 0.10
N GLY A 60 2.26 4.28 1.11
CA GLY A 60 3.04 3.41 2.01
C GLY A 60 2.20 2.54 2.95
N TYR A 61 0.87 2.73 3.01
CA TYR A 61 -0.01 1.97 3.91
C TYR A 61 0.07 0.45 3.67
N TRP A 62 0.19 -0.01 2.42
CA TRP A 62 0.36 -1.43 2.12
C TRP A 62 1.48 -2.08 2.95
N SER A 63 2.55 -1.34 3.23
CA SER A 63 3.69 -1.86 3.98
C SER A 63 3.37 -2.14 5.45
N GLN A 64 2.37 -1.49 6.03
CA GLN A 64 1.95 -1.74 7.42
C GLN A 64 1.37 -3.15 7.61
N ILE A 65 0.74 -3.67 6.55
CA ILE A 65 0.12 -5.00 6.59
C ILE A 65 0.89 -6.04 5.80
N GLY A 66 1.62 -5.61 4.75
CA GLY A 66 2.26 -6.50 3.77
C GLY A 66 3.76 -6.69 3.96
N SER A 67 4.45 -5.98 4.86
CA SER A 67 5.89 -6.12 5.07
C SER A 67 6.25 -6.40 6.53
N LYS A 68 7.43 -7.01 6.76
CA LYS A 68 7.95 -7.25 8.12
C LYS A 68 8.29 -5.97 8.85
N THR A 69 8.92 -5.01 8.16
CA THR A 69 9.18 -3.67 8.69
C THR A 69 8.55 -2.69 7.73
N ASN A 70 7.60 -1.91 8.21
CA ASN A 70 6.85 -1.01 7.37
C ASN A 70 7.66 0.24 6.98
N PHE A 71 7.20 0.91 5.92
CA PHE A 71 7.81 2.12 5.38
C PHE A 71 8.04 3.21 6.45
N TYR A 72 7.09 3.43 7.34
CA TYR A 72 7.17 4.49 8.36
C TYR A 72 8.22 4.18 9.41
N GLU A 73 8.31 2.92 9.84
CA GLU A 73 9.33 2.44 10.76
C GLU A 73 10.72 2.50 10.12
N GLN A 74 10.87 2.12 8.84
CA GLN A 74 12.13 2.24 8.11
C GLN A 74 12.58 3.70 8.02
N ASN A 75 11.65 4.61 7.73
CA ASN A 75 11.95 6.05 7.70
C ASN A 75 12.46 6.55 9.07
N LEU A 76 11.77 6.17 10.15
CA LEU A 76 12.17 6.55 11.49
C LEU A 76 13.56 6.00 11.86
N ARG A 77 13.80 4.73 11.53
CA ARG A 77 15.10 4.09 11.77
C ARG A 77 16.23 4.81 11.02
N ALA A 78 16.00 5.14 9.74
CA ALA A 78 16.99 5.85 8.94
C ALA A 78 17.31 7.24 9.51
N VAL A 79 16.29 8.02 9.88
CA VAL A 79 16.48 9.37 10.45
C VAL A 79 17.19 9.36 11.80
N LEU A 80 16.98 8.31 12.59
CA LEU A 80 17.62 8.14 13.92
C LEU A 80 18.94 7.37 13.87
N ASP A 81 19.46 7.08 12.68
CA ASP A 81 20.69 6.28 12.48
C ASP A 81 20.63 4.90 13.16
N LEU A 82 19.43 4.27 13.14
CA LEU A 82 19.21 2.93 13.66
C LEU A 82 19.37 1.89 12.55
N PRO A 83 19.71 0.63 12.88
CA PRO A 83 19.73 -0.45 11.89
C PRO A 83 18.38 -0.61 11.19
N LEU A 84 18.40 -0.65 9.87
CA LEU A 84 17.19 -0.88 9.08
C LEU A 84 16.64 -2.30 9.30
N GLY A 85 15.32 -2.44 9.25
CA GLY A 85 14.64 -3.71 9.38
C GLY A 85 14.53 -4.46 8.05
N SER A 86 14.02 -5.69 8.10
CA SER A 86 13.78 -6.50 6.91
C SER A 86 12.69 -5.88 6.03
N THR A 87 12.95 -5.83 4.73
CA THR A 87 11.97 -5.39 3.70
C THR A 87 11.14 -6.56 3.14
N GLU A 88 11.28 -7.76 3.71
CA GLU A 88 10.53 -8.93 3.25
C GLU A 88 9.03 -8.73 3.37
N ILE A 89 8.30 -9.21 2.37
CA ILE A 89 6.84 -9.20 2.33
C ILE A 89 6.26 -10.40 3.09
N ASN A 90 5.06 -10.23 3.64
CA ASN A 90 4.39 -11.24 4.47
C ASN A 90 3.59 -12.26 3.65
N SER A 91 3.15 -11.90 2.44
CA SER A 91 2.32 -12.71 1.55
C SER A 91 2.65 -12.39 0.10
N GLN A 92 2.19 -13.21 -0.84
CA GLN A 92 2.47 -13.01 -2.27
C GLN A 92 1.94 -11.66 -2.79
N PHE A 93 0.76 -11.24 -2.30
CA PHE A 93 0.15 -9.96 -2.66
C PHE A 93 -0.35 -9.22 -1.43
N THR A 94 -0.30 -7.90 -1.51
CA THR A 94 -0.96 -6.97 -0.61
C THR A 94 -1.79 -6.02 -1.44
N LEU A 95 -3.07 -5.92 -1.12
CA LEU A 95 -3.98 -4.96 -1.73
C LEU A 95 -4.43 -3.94 -0.69
N THR A 96 -4.46 -2.69 -1.09
CA THR A 96 -5.10 -1.63 -0.30
C THR A 96 -6.04 -0.83 -1.18
N GLY A 97 -7.16 -0.42 -0.62
CA GLY A 97 -8.17 0.38 -1.29
C GLY A 97 -8.59 1.57 -0.43
N ARG A 98 -8.78 2.72 -1.06
CA ARG A 98 -9.27 3.90 -0.36
C ARG A 98 -10.78 3.86 -0.25
N LEU A 99 -11.30 4.16 0.95
CA LEU A 99 -12.73 4.25 1.22
C LEU A 99 -13.22 5.66 0.86
N SER A 100 -14.29 5.75 0.08
CA SER A 100 -14.82 7.02 -0.43
C SER A 100 -15.55 7.84 0.63
N THR A 101 -16.20 7.15 1.57
CA THR A 101 -16.95 7.75 2.66
C THR A 101 -16.47 7.17 3.98
N ASP A 102 -16.54 8.01 5.02
CA ASP A 102 -16.44 7.56 6.39
C ASP A 102 -17.89 7.40 6.86
N PRO A 103 -18.36 6.19 7.17
CA PRO A 103 -19.60 6.10 7.92
C PRO A 103 -19.42 6.95 9.17
N THR A 104 -20.40 7.70 9.54
CA THR A 104 -20.35 8.56 10.72
C THR A 104 -19.62 7.81 11.84
N SER A 105 -18.72 8.49 12.53
CA SER A 105 -17.83 7.89 13.56
C SER A 105 -18.56 7.02 14.60
N ASP A 106 -19.88 7.17 14.66
CA ASP A 106 -20.77 6.49 15.61
C ASP A 106 -21.40 5.21 15.03
N ASP A 107 -21.23 4.94 13.72
CA ASP A 107 -21.77 3.72 13.09
C ASP A 107 -20.66 2.70 12.78
N TYR A 108 -20.53 1.71 13.66
CA TYR A 108 -19.57 0.60 13.49
C TYR A 108 -20.12 -0.58 12.66
N ARG A 109 -21.38 -0.55 12.25
CA ARG A 109 -22.04 -1.67 11.54
C ARG A 109 -21.34 -2.06 10.23
N PRO A 110 -20.86 -1.13 9.40
CA PRO A 110 -20.10 -1.50 8.21
C PRO A 110 -18.84 -2.30 8.54
N TYR A 111 -18.09 -1.92 9.56
CA TYR A 111 -16.92 -2.69 10.00
C TYR A 111 -17.31 -4.08 10.50
N LEU A 112 -18.35 -4.16 11.33
CA LEU A 112 -18.84 -5.43 11.87
C LEU A 112 -19.25 -6.39 10.76
N HIS A 113 -20.01 -5.91 9.79
CA HIS A 113 -20.44 -6.71 8.63
C HIS A 113 -19.25 -7.22 7.82
N LEU A 114 -18.35 -6.32 7.42
CA LEU A 114 -17.21 -6.66 6.58
C LEU A 114 -16.20 -7.56 7.28
N MET A 115 -15.91 -7.32 8.56
CA MET A 115 -15.01 -8.16 9.34
C MET A 115 -15.63 -9.52 9.71
N ALA A 116 -16.95 -9.61 9.83
CA ALA A 116 -17.64 -10.88 9.99
C ALA A 116 -17.59 -11.72 8.70
N ARG A 117 -17.66 -11.07 7.55
CA ARG A 117 -17.49 -11.69 6.24
C ARG A 117 -16.04 -12.15 6.00
N ASN A 118 -15.09 -11.26 6.26
CA ASN A 118 -13.67 -11.57 6.11
C ASN A 118 -12.85 -10.93 7.25
N PRO A 119 -12.42 -11.73 8.25
CA PRO A 119 -11.67 -11.24 9.40
C PRO A 119 -10.24 -10.81 9.09
N GLU A 120 -9.73 -11.12 7.89
CA GLU A 120 -8.39 -10.71 7.46
C GLU A 120 -8.32 -9.26 6.96
N LEU A 121 -9.47 -8.61 6.74
CA LEU A 121 -9.52 -7.20 6.38
C LEU A 121 -8.92 -6.33 7.49
N LYS A 122 -8.06 -5.41 7.09
CA LYS A 122 -7.43 -4.41 7.99
C LYS A 122 -7.91 -3.02 7.59
N PHE A 123 -8.40 -2.27 8.55
CA PHE A 123 -8.90 -0.93 8.35
C PHE A 123 -7.98 0.10 8.99
N ASN A 124 -7.65 1.15 8.23
CA ASN A 124 -7.02 2.35 8.75
C ASN A 124 -8.03 3.50 8.69
N GLN A 125 -8.58 3.85 9.83
CA GLN A 125 -9.60 4.91 9.93
C GLN A 125 -9.02 6.30 9.65
N VAL A 126 -7.75 6.52 9.97
CA VAL A 126 -7.12 7.84 9.78
C VAL A 126 -6.90 8.14 8.31
N SER A 127 -6.34 7.18 7.56
CA SER A 127 -6.13 7.33 6.11
C SER A 127 -7.36 6.96 5.27
N LYS A 128 -8.41 6.39 5.90
CA LYS A 128 -9.61 5.86 5.23
C LYS A 128 -9.25 4.80 4.20
N GLU A 129 -8.48 3.83 4.60
CA GLU A 129 -8.03 2.73 3.75
C GLU A 129 -8.43 1.39 4.35
N VAL A 130 -8.72 0.45 3.47
CA VAL A 130 -8.84 -0.97 3.77
C VAL A 130 -7.70 -1.72 3.10
N GLY A 131 -7.21 -2.76 3.73
CA GLY A 131 -6.17 -3.59 3.14
C GLY A 131 -6.35 -5.05 3.50
N ILE A 132 -5.79 -5.92 2.66
CA ILE A 132 -5.77 -7.36 2.83
C ILE A 132 -4.51 -7.94 2.19
N THR A 133 -4.03 -9.06 2.74
CA THR A 133 -2.87 -9.79 2.22
C THR A 133 -3.26 -11.23 1.90
N GLY A 134 -2.60 -11.84 0.93
CA GLY A 134 -2.83 -13.24 0.55
C GLY A 134 -2.09 -13.64 -0.71
N ASP A 135 -2.42 -14.83 -1.22
CA ASP A 135 -1.71 -15.44 -2.35
C ASP A 135 -2.54 -15.49 -3.63
N ASN A 136 -3.84 -15.19 -3.56
CA ASN A 136 -4.75 -15.16 -4.71
C ASN A 136 -5.23 -13.74 -5.00
N LEU A 137 -4.68 -13.14 -6.06
CA LEU A 137 -4.96 -11.76 -6.44
C LEU A 137 -6.46 -11.51 -6.75
N GLU A 138 -7.15 -12.45 -7.40
CA GLU A 138 -8.58 -12.29 -7.75
C GLU A 138 -9.48 -12.24 -6.51
N GLU A 139 -9.19 -13.10 -5.53
CA GLU A 139 -9.92 -13.10 -4.26
C GLU A 139 -9.70 -11.79 -3.51
N LEU A 140 -8.46 -11.33 -3.42
CA LEU A 140 -8.13 -10.08 -2.74
C LEU A 140 -8.78 -8.87 -3.42
N LEU A 141 -8.78 -8.83 -4.76
CA LEU A 141 -9.46 -7.79 -5.54
C LEU A 141 -10.96 -7.79 -5.25
N THR A 142 -11.58 -8.96 -5.24
CA THR A 142 -13.01 -9.10 -4.95
C THR A 142 -13.34 -8.56 -3.56
N GLU A 143 -12.56 -8.89 -2.55
CA GLU A 143 -12.79 -8.44 -1.17
C GLU A 143 -12.61 -6.92 -1.00
N VAL A 144 -11.57 -6.34 -1.59
CA VAL A 144 -11.33 -4.89 -1.48
C VAL A 144 -12.39 -4.11 -2.26
N ILE A 145 -12.74 -4.52 -3.47
CA ILE A 145 -13.79 -3.87 -4.28
C ILE A 145 -15.14 -3.97 -3.59
N HIS A 146 -15.51 -5.16 -3.09
CA HIS A 146 -16.74 -5.34 -2.32
C HIS A 146 -16.79 -4.39 -1.11
N THR A 147 -15.68 -4.31 -0.37
CA THR A 147 -15.59 -3.40 0.77
C THR A 147 -15.79 -1.93 0.38
N GLN A 148 -15.17 -1.48 -0.72
CA GLN A 148 -15.33 -0.13 -1.24
C GLN A 148 -16.79 0.16 -1.65
N GLN A 149 -17.42 -0.78 -2.36
CA GLN A 149 -18.82 -0.67 -2.80
C GLN A 149 -19.81 -0.67 -1.62
N TYR A 150 -19.55 -1.48 -0.61
CA TYR A 150 -20.36 -1.47 0.61
C TYR A 150 -20.28 -0.12 1.35
N TYR A 151 -19.07 0.43 1.45
CA TYR A 151 -18.86 1.73 2.07
C TYR A 151 -19.42 2.91 1.27
N SER A 152 -19.45 2.81 -0.07
CA SER A 152 -20.06 3.83 -0.92
C SER A 152 -21.58 3.75 -0.94
N GLY A 153 -22.18 2.68 -0.42
CA GLY A 153 -23.62 2.43 -0.48
C GLY A 153 -24.10 1.94 -1.85
N GLU A 154 -23.19 1.50 -2.71
CA GLU A 154 -23.53 0.93 -4.01
C GLU A 154 -24.15 -0.46 -3.87
N ILE A 155 -23.78 -1.18 -2.82
CA ILE A 155 -24.37 -2.48 -2.45
C ILE A 155 -24.86 -2.43 -1.02
N ASN A 156 -26.05 -3.04 -0.79
CA ASN A 156 -26.64 -3.25 0.53
C ASN A 156 -26.95 -4.76 0.64
N GLU A 157 -26.41 -5.41 1.64
CA GLU A 157 -26.76 -6.78 2.02
C GLU A 157 -27.64 -6.81 3.26
#